data_7afa05440f07ada3fbc3f634f935d10b
#
_entry.id   7afa05440f07ada3fbc3f634f935d10b
#
_cell.length_a   1.000
_cell.length_b   1.000
_cell.length_c   1.000
_cell.angle_alpha   90.00
_cell.angle_beta   90.00
_cell.angle_gamma   90.00
#
_symmetry.space_group_name_H-M   'P 1'
#
loop_
_entity.id
_entity.type
_entity.pdbx_description
1 polymer ?
#
loop_
_entity_poly.entity_id
_entity_poly.type
_entity_poly.pdbx_seq_one_letter_code
_entity_poly.pdbx_strand_id
1 'polypeptide(L)'
;MTLHTMFPTQVYVSHLRQAGWLRFNRELLRECQQVREYDVAGQKWCRDNYPGGYTSYGSLCHMQKMSSTFATLEQKINRHVKAYVRALEYDMSGRELTMTDCWINIMPQHVVHGLHIHPTSMISGTYYVQTPKGCSGLKFEDPRLDSFMATPPRKADCRPENKPWITVPAQAGNVA
;
A
#
# COMPACT_ATOMS: atom_id res chain seq x y z
N MET A 1 37.21 3.84 -11.38
CA MET A 1 35.92 4.43 -11.80
C MET A 1 34.94 4.25 -10.67
N THR A 2 34.33 5.32 -10.18
CA THR A 2 33.35 5.27 -9.10
C THR A 2 31.95 5.50 -9.67
N LEU A 3 31.00 4.62 -9.35
CA LEU A 3 29.60 4.74 -9.71
C LEU A 3 28.80 5.19 -8.47
N HIS A 4 28.09 6.30 -8.58
CA HIS A 4 27.24 6.82 -7.52
C HIS A 4 25.77 6.57 -7.84
N THR A 5 25.00 6.08 -6.87
CA THR A 5 23.55 6.00 -6.94
C THR A 5 22.99 7.31 -6.39
N MET A 6 22.30 8.07 -7.26
CA MET A 6 21.73 9.38 -6.91
C MET A 6 20.20 9.30 -6.97
N PHE A 7 19.55 9.99 -6.04
CA PHE A 7 18.08 10.10 -5.96
C PHE A 7 17.35 8.75 -5.91
N PRO A 8 17.71 7.86 -4.97
CA PRO A 8 17.03 6.57 -4.84
C PRO A 8 15.58 6.76 -4.44
N THR A 9 14.67 5.97 -5.02
CA THR A 9 13.31 5.82 -4.49
C THR A 9 13.36 4.93 -3.25
N GLN A 10 12.83 5.41 -2.14
CA GLN A 10 12.82 4.67 -0.88
C GLN A 10 11.43 4.10 -0.63
N VAL A 11 11.37 2.83 -0.25
CA VAL A 11 10.13 2.13 0.12
C VAL A 11 10.32 1.55 1.51
N TYR A 12 9.44 1.93 2.43
CA TYR A 12 9.44 1.41 3.80
C TYR A 12 8.64 0.11 3.87
N VAL A 13 9.22 -0.94 4.40
CA VAL A 13 8.52 -2.22 4.63
C VAL A 13 8.76 -2.67 6.07
N SER A 14 7.69 -2.98 6.77
CA SER A 14 7.77 -3.49 8.15
C SER A 14 6.56 -4.37 8.47
N HIS A 15 6.53 -4.94 9.67
CA HIS A 15 5.40 -5.75 10.12
C HIS A 15 4.77 -5.20 11.40
N LEU A 16 3.44 -5.29 11.49
CA LEU A 16 2.67 -4.93 12.68
C LEU A 16 2.51 -6.11 13.66
N ARG A 17 3.28 -7.19 13.49
CA ARG A 17 3.18 -8.41 14.29
C ARG A 17 3.71 -8.16 15.70
N GLN A 18 2.78 -8.01 16.63
CA GLN A 18 3.01 -7.90 18.07
C GLN A 18 2.16 -8.95 18.78
N ALA A 19 2.28 -9.07 20.10
CA ALA A 19 1.39 -9.94 20.87
C ALA A 19 -0.09 -9.64 20.53
N GLY A 20 -0.85 -10.68 20.23
CA GLY A 20 -2.26 -10.55 19.86
C GLY A 20 -2.56 -10.16 18.41
N TRP A 21 -1.55 -9.96 17.55
CA TRP A 21 -1.78 -9.53 16.16
C TRP A 21 -2.67 -10.49 15.36
N LEU A 22 -2.60 -11.79 15.57
CA LEU A 22 -3.45 -12.75 14.85
C LEU A 22 -4.94 -12.58 15.17
N ARG A 23 -5.28 -12.26 16.42
CA ARG A 23 -6.66 -11.95 16.81
C ARG A 23 -7.11 -10.65 16.16
N PHE A 24 -6.28 -9.61 16.26
CA PHE A 24 -6.54 -8.31 15.65
C PHE A 24 -6.72 -8.42 14.13
N ASN A 25 -5.85 -9.16 13.46
CA ASN A 25 -5.91 -9.33 12.01
C ASN A 25 -7.13 -10.13 11.56
N ARG A 26 -7.59 -11.11 12.34
CA ARG A 26 -8.85 -11.81 12.08
C ARG A 26 -10.07 -10.89 12.22
N GLU A 27 -10.04 -9.99 13.20
CA GLU A 27 -11.08 -8.98 13.38
C GLU A 27 -11.14 -8.03 12.18
N LEU A 28 -9.99 -7.50 11.73
CA LEU A 28 -9.90 -6.69 10.52
C LEU A 28 -10.44 -7.43 9.29
N LEU A 29 -10.07 -8.69 9.11
CA LEU A 29 -10.54 -9.49 7.98
C LEU A 29 -12.07 -9.62 7.99
N ARG A 30 -12.65 -9.92 9.18
CA ARG A 30 -14.09 -10.02 9.36
C ARG A 30 -14.79 -8.69 9.01
N GLU A 31 -14.28 -7.57 9.51
CA GLU A 31 -14.84 -6.24 9.20
C GLU A 31 -14.70 -5.89 7.72
N CYS A 32 -13.57 -6.20 7.09
CA CYS A 32 -13.41 -6.00 5.64
C CYS A 32 -14.48 -6.75 4.83
N GLN A 33 -14.79 -7.98 5.21
CA GLN A 33 -15.82 -8.79 4.56
C GLN A 33 -17.22 -8.22 4.80
N GLN A 34 -17.52 -7.81 6.03
CA GLN A 34 -18.79 -7.17 6.37
C GLN A 34 -19.00 -5.87 5.60
N VAL A 35 -17.98 -5.01 5.55
CA VAL A 35 -18.03 -3.77 4.76
C VAL A 35 -18.35 -4.07 3.30
N ARG A 36 -17.68 -5.03 2.70
CA ARG A 36 -17.97 -5.45 1.32
C ARG A 36 -19.43 -5.87 1.13
N GLU A 37 -20.04 -6.53 2.14
CA GLU A 37 -21.42 -7.02 2.04
C GLU A 37 -22.46 -5.90 2.10
N TYR A 38 -22.26 -4.89 2.94
CA TYR A 38 -23.26 -3.83 3.11
C TYR A 38 -23.00 -2.57 2.28
N ASP A 39 -21.79 -2.38 1.72
CA ASP A 39 -21.45 -1.23 0.88
C ASP A 39 -22.03 -1.38 -0.53
N VAL A 40 -23.33 -1.18 -0.67
CA VAL A 40 -24.04 -1.30 -1.93
C VAL A 40 -23.50 -0.31 -2.98
N ALA A 41 -23.13 0.91 -2.57
CA ALA A 41 -22.59 1.94 -3.46
C ALA A 41 -21.21 1.53 -4.02
N GLY A 42 -20.32 1.05 -3.16
CA GLY A 42 -19.01 0.53 -3.58
C GLY A 42 -19.13 -0.69 -4.49
N GLN A 43 -19.99 -1.64 -4.15
CA GLN A 43 -20.25 -2.79 -5.01
C GLN A 43 -20.77 -2.40 -6.40
N LYS A 44 -21.69 -1.42 -6.46
CA LYS A 44 -22.21 -0.90 -7.74
C LYS A 44 -21.09 -0.28 -8.57
N TRP A 45 -20.28 0.57 -7.97
CA TRP A 45 -19.15 1.19 -8.65
C TRP A 45 -18.14 0.13 -9.14
N CYS A 46 -17.83 -0.86 -8.31
CA CYS A 46 -16.86 -1.91 -8.66
C CYS A 46 -17.29 -2.78 -9.83
N ARG A 47 -18.59 -3.03 -10.02
CA ARG A 47 -19.07 -3.78 -11.19
C ARG A 47 -18.63 -3.17 -12.53
N ASP A 48 -18.62 -1.86 -12.60
CA ASP A 48 -18.32 -1.14 -13.85
C ASP A 48 -16.84 -0.76 -13.97
N ASN A 49 -16.16 -0.49 -12.83
CA ASN A 49 -14.83 0.10 -12.83
C ASN A 49 -13.74 -0.83 -12.27
N TYR A 50 -14.11 -1.89 -11.54
CA TYR A 50 -13.18 -2.84 -10.93
C TYR A 50 -13.71 -4.28 -10.99
N PRO A 51 -13.94 -4.83 -12.20
CA PRO A 51 -14.60 -6.13 -12.38
C PRO A 51 -13.93 -7.26 -11.60
N GLY A 52 -14.72 -7.96 -10.82
CA GLY A 52 -14.27 -9.09 -9.99
C GLY A 52 -13.63 -8.71 -8.66
N GLY A 53 -13.18 -7.48 -8.49
CA GLY A 53 -12.63 -6.95 -7.24
C GLY A 53 -13.64 -6.14 -6.43
N TYR A 54 -13.20 -5.71 -5.24
CA TYR A 54 -13.93 -4.75 -4.43
C TYR A 54 -12.96 -3.71 -3.88
N THR A 55 -13.34 -2.44 -3.97
CA THR A 55 -12.70 -1.33 -3.27
C THR A 55 -13.76 -0.44 -2.65
N SER A 56 -13.52 0.02 -1.44
CA SER A 56 -14.38 1.00 -0.78
C SER A 56 -13.92 2.46 -1.02
N TYR A 57 -12.92 2.67 -1.85
CA TYR A 57 -12.31 3.99 -2.09
C TYR A 57 -13.34 5.08 -2.48
N GLY A 58 -14.26 4.76 -3.36
CA GLY A 58 -15.28 5.72 -3.84
C GLY A 58 -16.53 5.85 -2.96
N SER A 59 -16.66 5.02 -1.90
CA SER A 59 -17.85 4.97 -1.04
C SER A 59 -17.52 5.16 0.43
N LEU A 60 -16.54 4.42 0.97
CA LEU A 60 -16.17 4.39 2.39
C LEU A 60 -14.65 4.53 2.52
N CYS A 61 -14.13 5.75 2.35
CA CYS A 61 -12.70 6.02 2.34
C CYS A 61 -12.13 6.48 3.71
N HIS A 62 -12.94 6.50 4.77
CA HIS A 62 -12.52 6.91 6.10
C HIS A 62 -12.75 5.82 7.15
N MET A 63 -12.33 4.58 6.84
CA MET A 63 -12.55 3.42 7.70
C MET A 63 -12.01 3.62 9.12
N GLN A 64 -10.91 4.35 9.29
CA GLN A 64 -10.32 4.69 10.59
C GLN A 64 -11.25 5.52 11.49
N LYS A 65 -12.25 6.21 10.91
CA LYS A 65 -13.26 6.98 11.64
C LYS A 65 -14.56 6.20 11.86
N MET A 66 -14.74 5.06 11.17
CA MET A 66 -15.98 4.29 11.18
C MET A 66 -15.94 3.07 12.11
N SER A 67 -14.75 2.59 12.44
CA SER A 67 -14.56 1.38 13.24
C SER A 67 -13.42 1.54 14.25
N SER A 68 -13.62 1.05 15.46
CA SER A 68 -12.59 1.00 16.51
C SER A 68 -11.41 0.10 16.13
N THR A 69 -11.65 -0.95 15.35
CA THR A 69 -10.60 -1.84 14.84
C THR A 69 -9.72 -1.10 13.84
N PHE A 70 -10.31 -0.35 12.90
CA PHE A 70 -9.55 0.47 11.95
C PHE A 70 -8.87 1.67 12.63
N ALA A 71 -9.49 2.29 13.64
CA ALA A 71 -8.81 3.30 14.46
C ALA A 71 -7.57 2.72 15.19
N THR A 72 -7.66 1.48 15.66
CA THR A 72 -6.50 0.78 16.23
C THR A 72 -5.44 0.48 15.17
N LEU A 73 -5.83 0.13 13.95
CA LEU A 73 -4.90 -0.04 12.82
C LEU A 73 -4.18 1.28 12.51
N GLU A 74 -4.90 2.39 12.43
CA GLU A 74 -4.32 3.73 12.24
C GLU A 74 -3.24 4.03 13.28
N GLN A 75 -3.54 3.83 14.56
CA GLN A 75 -2.56 4.06 15.65
C GLN A 75 -1.28 3.22 15.47
N LYS A 76 -1.43 1.97 15.02
CA LYS A 76 -0.29 1.09 14.74
C LYS A 76 0.50 1.57 13.53
N ILE A 77 -0.16 1.92 12.43
CA ILE A 77 0.45 2.44 11.20
C ILE A 77 1.19 3.76 11.47
N ASN A 78 0.61 4.67 12.26
CA ASN A 78 1.21 5.97 12.58
C ASN A 78 2.60 5.84 13.23
N ARG A 79 2.89 4.77 13.97
CA ARG A 79 4.24 4.51 14.49
C ARG A 79 5.24 4.24 13.37
N HIS A 80 4.83 3.51 12.34
CA HIS A 80 5.65 3.21 11.16
C HIS A 80 5.79 4.44 10.27
N VAL A 81 4.73 5.22 10.09
CA VAL A 81 4.78 6.52 9.38
C VAL A 81 5.80 7.46 10.05
N LYS A 82 5.75 7.61 11.38
CA LYS A 82 6.74 8.42 12.13
C LYS A 82 8.19 7.89 11.95
N ALA A 83 8.37 6.58 11.89
CA ALA A 83 9.69 5.99 11.63
C ALA A 83 10.16 6.26 10.20
N TYR A 84 9.27 6.16 9.23
CA TYR A 84 9.56 6.42 7.82
C TYR A 84 9.87 7.90 7.57
N VAL A 85 9.08 8.82 8.12
CA VAL A 85 9.33 10.27 8.05
C VAL A 85 10.73 10.62 8.56
N ARG A 86 11.14 10.02 9.69
CA ARG A 86 12.51 10.20 10.22
C ARG A 86 13.58 9.64 9.27
N ALA A 87 13.33 8.49 8.67
CA ALA A 87 14.26 7.88 7.72
C ALA A 87 14.40 8.67 6.41
N LEU A 88 13.32 9.39 6.02
CA LEU A 88 13.30 10.31 4.88
C LEU A 88 13.89 11.68 5.22
N GLU A 89 14.23 11.93 6.49
CA GLU A 89 14.78 13.20 6.98
C GLU A 89 13.88 14.43 6.67
N TYR A 90 12.54 14.22 6.68
CA TYR A 90 11.62 15.31 6.44
C TYR A 90 11.60 16.30 7.61
N ASP A 91 11.78 17.58 7.30
CA ASP A 91 11.55 18.66 8.27
C ASP A 91 10.04 18.87 8.46
N MET A 92 9.55 18.38 9.56
CA MET A 92 8.14 18.53 9.92
C MET A 92 7.83 19.86 10.63
N SER A 93 8.84 20.61 11.10
CA SER A 93 8.68 21.91 11.77
C SER A 93 7.56 21.94 12.83
N GLY A 94 7.52 20.91 13.66
CA GLY A 94 6.47 20.74 14.69
C GLY A 94 5.11 20.25 14.19
N ARG A 95 4.95 20.00 12.87
CA ARG A 95 3.72 19.43 12.28
C ARG A 95 3.71 17.92 12.40
N GLU A 96 2.52 17.33 12.39
CA GLU A 96 2.33 15.88 12.33
C GLU A 96 1.56 15.48 11.07
N LEU A 97 1.86 14.29 10.55
CA LEU A 97 1.05 13.66 9.51
C LEU A 97 -0.15 12.98 10.16
N THR A 98 -1.30 13.15 9.53
CA THR A 98 -2.55 12.47 9.90
C THR A 98 -2.99 11.57 8.75
N MET A 99 -3.61 10.45 9.08
CA MET A 99 -4.25 9.59 8.08
C MET A 99 -5.51 10.28 7.58
N THR A 100 -5.49 10.77 6.35
CA THR A 100 -6.66 11.40 5.70
C THR A 100 -7.65 10.34 5.26
N ASP A 101 -7.17 9.31 4.58
CA ASP A 101 -7.97 8.28 3.94
C ASP A 101 -7.49 6.88 4.34
N CYS A 102 -8.45 5.98 4.51
CA CYS A 102 -8.23 4.56 4.74
C CYS A 102 -9.40 3.79 4.14
N TRP A 103 -9.12 2.95 3.16
CA TRP A 103 -10.13 2.16 2.46
C TRP A 103 -9.71 0.70 2.36
N ILE A 104 -10.64 -0.15 1.97
CA ILE A 104 -10.48 -1.59 1.83
C ILE A 104 -10.35 -1.95 0.36
N ASN A 105 -9.38 -2.81 0.03
CA ASN A 105 -9.28 -3.47 -1.26
C ASN A 105 -9.34 -4.99 -1.06
N ILE A 106 -10.24 -5.66 -1.78
CA ILE A 106 -10.33 -7.12 -1.82
C ILE A 106 -10.13 -7.54 -3.27
N MET A 107 -9.02 -8.26 -3.50
CA MET A 107 -8.59 -8.67 -4.84
C MET A 107 -8.58 -10.21 -4.93
N PRO A 108 -9.63 -10.82 -5.48
CA PRO A 108 -9.60 -12.24 -5.82
C PRO A 108 -8.54 -12.58 -6.88
N GLN A 109 -8.34 -13.86 -7.12
CA GLN A 109 -7.43 -14.32 -8.17
C GLN A 109 -7.77 -13.69 -9.54
N HIS A 110 -6.75 -13.29 -10.28
CA HIS A 110 -6.83 -12.63 -11.60
C HIS A 110 -7.37 -11.19 -11.59
N VAL A 111 -7.66 -10.61 -10.43
CA VAL A 111 -7.98 -9.19 -10.33
C VAL A 111 -6.70 -8.38 -10.15
N VAL A 112 -6.57 -7.32 -10.94
CA VAL A 112 -5.41 -6.42 -10.94
C VAL A 112 -5.84 -5.02 -10.56
N HIS A 113 -5.11 -4.39 -9.66
CA HIS A 113 -5.19 -2.94 -9.44
C HIS A 113 -4.23 -2.27 -10.42
N GLY A 114 -4.76 -1.39 -11.27
CA GLY A 114 -3.97 -0.72 -12.31
C GLY A 114 -2.87 0.18 -11.72
N LEU A 115 -1.87 0.48 -12.56
CA LEU A 115 -0.83 1.45 -12.20
C LEU A 115 -1.47 2.82 -11.96
N HIS A 116 -1.17 3.44 -10.82
CA HIS A 116 -1.68 4.75 -10.44
C HIS A 116 -0.74 5.43 -9.45
N ILE A 117 -0.98 6.70 -9.20
CA ILE A 117 -0.28 7.52 -8.22
C ILE A 117 -1.26 8.17 -7.26
N HIS A 118 -0.79 8.65 -6.12
CA HIS A 118 -1.56 9.40 -5.12
C HIS A 118 -0.99 10.83 -5.00
N PRO A 119 -1.29 11.73 -5.93
CA PRO A 119 -0.58 13.00 -6.11
C PRO A 119 -0.76 13.98 -4.93
N THR A 120 -1.80 13.82 -4.12
CA THR A 120 -2.09 14.68 -2.96
C THR A 120 -1.65 14.09 -1.62
N SER A 121 -1.08 12.88 -1.62
CA SER A 121 -0.61 12.21 -0.40
C SER A 121 0.88 12.42 -0.21
N MET A 122 1.30 12.85 0.98
CA MET A 122 2.73 12.89 1.34
C MET A 122 3.30 11.48 1.51
N ILE A 123 2.52 10.57 2.08
CA ILE A 123 2.85 9.16 2.24
C ILE A 123 1.61 8.36 1.86
N SER A 124 1.80 7.34 1.06
CA SER A 124 0.79 6.35 0.75
C SER A 124 1.32 4.97 1.09
N GLY A 125 0.45 4.06 1.50
CA GLY A 125 0.87 2.72 1.89
C GLY A 125 -0.27 1.71 1.89
N THR A 126 0.08 0.46 2.12
CA THR A 126 -0.88 -0.63 2.24
C THR A 126 -0.55 -1.50 3.45
N TYR A 127 -1.59 -1.98 4.12
CA TYR A 127 -1.50 -3.03 5.13
C TYR A 127 -2.14 -4.31 4.59
N TYR A 128 -1.40 -5.40 4.63
CA TYR A 128 -1.87 -6.69 4.13
C TYR A 128 -2.58 -7.47 5.22
N VAL A 129 -3.90 -7.54 5.13
CA VAL A 129 -4.74 -8.31 6.08
C VAL A 129 -4.67 -9.80 5.75
N GLN A 130 -4.79 -10.16 4.48
CA GLN A 130 -4.75 -11.55 4.01
C GLN A 130 -3.93 -11.66 2.72
N THR A 131 -3.06 -12.65 2.67
CA THR A 131 -2.20 -12.92 1.51
C THR A 131 -2.19 -14.43 1.24
N PRO A 132 -3.10 -14.95 0.43
CA PRO A 132 -3.11 -16.36 0.03
C PRO A 132 -1.82 -16.75 -0.70
N LYS A 133 -1.49 -18.05 -0.69
CA LYS A 133 -0.32 -18.56 -1.43
C LYS A 133 -0.42 -18.18 -2.91
N GLY A 134 0.64 -17.58 -3.44
CA GLY A 134 0.70 -17.14 -4.85
C GLY A 134 0.08 -15.77 -5.11
N CYS A 135 -0.36 -15.01 -4.09
CA CYS A 135 -0.77 -13.63 -4.31
C CYS A 135 0.40 -12.76 -4.79
N SER A 136 0.08 -11.78 -5.63
CA SER A 136 1.07 -10.80 -6.10
C SER A 136 1.46 -9.84 -4.98
N GLY A 137 2.68 -9.28 -5.10
CA GLY A 137 3.13 -8.16 -4.29
C GLY A 137 2.78 -6.80 -4.89
N LEU A 138 3.15 -5.75 -4.17
CA LEU A 138 3.06 -4.38 -4.65
C LEU A 138 4.19 -4.12 -5.64
N LYS A 139 3.84 -3.72 -6.86
CA LYS A 139 4.80 -3.48 -7.95
C LYS A 139 5.01 -1.98 -8.12
N PHE A 140 6.25 -1.55 -8.08
CA PHE A 140 6.66 -0.18 -8.32
C PHE A 140 7.34 -0.05 -9.68
N GLU A 141 6.99 0.97 -10.43
CA GLU A 141 7.67 1.39 -11.63
C GLU A 141 8.71 2.47 -11.29
N ASP A 142 9.84 2.48 -12.00
CA ASP A 142 10.82 3.58 -11.87
C ASP A 142 10.13 4.90 -12.28
N PRO A 143 9.98 5.87 -11.38
CA PRO A 143 9.28 7.12 -11.70
C PRO A 143 10.00 8.00 -12.71
N ARG A 144 11.23 7.63 -13.11
CA ARG A 144 12.06 8.37 -14.06
C ARG A 144 11.98 7.82 -15.49
N LEU A 145 11.08 6.85 -15.77
CA LEU A 145 10.98 6.24 -17.10
C LEU A 145 10.77 7.25 -18.22
N ASP A 146 9.97 8.28 -17.97
CA ASP A 146 9.73 9.36 -18.96
C ASP A 146 11.00 10.13 -19.33
N SER A 147 12.07 10.04 -18.54
CA SER A 147 13.38 10.61 -18.83
C SER A 147 14.22 9.75 -19.76
N PHE A 148 13.80 8.54 -20.08
CA PHE A 148 14.55 7.61 -20.91
C PHE A 148 13.98 7.56 -22.32
N MET A 149 14.55 8.32 -23.22
CA MET A 149 14.10 8.40 -24.62
C MET A 149 14.39 7.13 -25.44
N ALA A 150 15.53 6.44 -25.18
CA ALA A 150 15.96 5.25 -25.90
C ALA A 150 16.88 4.40 -25.03
N THR A 151 16.33 3.75 -24.02
CA THR A 151 17.13 2.91 -23.10
C THR A 151 17.17 1.47 -23.59
N PRO A 152 18.36 0.88 -23.79
CA PRO A 152 18.50 -0.55 -24.09
C PRO A 152 17.92 -1.39 -22.96
N PRO A 153 17.47 -2.62 -23.25
CA PRO A 153 16.98 -3.54 -22.21
C PRO A 153 18.09 -3.83 -21.19
N ARG A 154 17.71 -3.90 -19.93
CA ARG A 154 18.64 -4.25 -18.85
C ARG A 154 18.92 -5.75 -18.87
N LYS A 155 20.10 -6.15 -18.38
CA LYS A 155 20.41 -7.57 -18.16
C LYS A 155 19.43 -8.17 -17.15
N ALA A 156 19.11 -9.46 -17.29
CA ALA A 156 18.19 -10.16 -16.39
C ALA A 156 18.66 -10.15 -14.92
N ASP A 157 19.97 -10.20 -14.70
CA ASP A 157 20.66 -10.19 -13.42
C ASP A 157 21.11 -8.79 -12.98
N CYS A 158 20.60 -7.72 -13.60
CA CYS A 158 20.97 -6.37 -13.22
C CYS A 158 20.61 -6.07 -11.76
N ARG A 159 21.38 -5.20 -11.13
CA ARG A 159 21.14 -4.76 -9.76
C ARG A 159 19.75 -4.15 -9.60
N PRO A 160 19.13 -4.25 -8.40
CA PRO A 160 17.79 -3.71 -8.13
C PRO A 160 17.63 -2.24 -8.57
N GLU A 161 18.63 -1.40 -8.33
CA GLU A 161 18.64 0.02 -8.67
C GLU A 161 18.56 0.30 -10.18
N ASN A 162 18.83 -0.71 -11.00
CA ASN A 162 18.78 -0.63 -12.46
C ASN A 162 17.51 -1.25 -13.06
N LYS A 163 16.65 -1.87 -12.23
CA LYS A 163 15.40 -2.48 -12.71
C LYS A 163 14.35 -1.42 -12.94
N PRO A 164 13.64 -1.44 -14.09
CA PRO A 164 12.52 -0.52 -14.31
C PRO A 164 11.31 -0.83 -13.43
N TRP A 165 11.24 -2.07 -12.89
CA TRP A 165 10.17 -2.52 -12.02
C TRP A 165 10.74 -3.27 -10.82
N ILE A 166 10.21 -2.96 -9.63
CA ILE A 166 10.53 -3.69 -8.39
C ILE A 166 9.21 -4.17 -7.76
N THR A 167 9.20 -5.42 -7.30
CA THR A 167 8.06 -5.97 -6.57
C THR A 167 8.42 -6.16 -5.11
N VAL A 168 7.62 -5.58 -4.23
CA VAL A 168 7.67 -5.81 -2.78
C VAL A 168 6.68 -6.93 -2.45
N PRO A 169 7.12 -8.07 -1.91
CA PRO A 169 6.24 -9.18 -1.62
C PRO A 169 5.13 -8.82 -0.63
N ALA A 170 3.90 -9.23 -0.92
CA ALA A 170 2.79 -9.11 0.00
C ALA A 170 2.90 -10.19 1.08
N GLN A 171 2.78 -9.78 2.35
CA GLN A 171 2.76 -10.70 3.49
C GLN A 171 1.79 -10.21 4.55
N ALA A 172 0.86 -11.07 4.98
CA ALA A 172 -0.13 -10.71 5.99
C ALA A 172 0.53 -10.20 7.28
N GLY A 173 0.04 -9.06 7.77
CA GLY A 173 0.61 -8.34 8.91
C GLY A 173 1.73 -7.37 8.56
N ASN A 174 2.11 -7.24 7.28
CA ASN A 174 3.07 -6.23 6.84
C ASN A 174 2.38 -4.94 6.40
N VAL A 175 3.11 -3.84 6.56
CA VAL A 175 2.86 -2.53 5.97
C VAL A 175 3.98 -2.22 4.98
N ALA A 176 3.62 -1.66 3.83
CA ALA A 176 4.54 -1.17 2.81
C ALA A 176 4.08 0.19 2.31
#